data_935df38fb1a93bde5729fd9c95c819f6
#
_entry.id   935df38fb1a93bde5729fd9c95c819f6
#
_cell.length_a   1.000
_cell.length_b   1.000
_cell.length_c   1.000
_cell.angle_alpha   90.00
_cell.angle_beta   90.00
_cell.angle_gamma   90.00
#
_symmetry.space_group_name_H-M   'P 1'
#
loop_
_entity.id
_entity.type
_entity.pdbx_description
1 polymer ?
#
loop_
_entity_poly.entity_id
_entity_poly.type
_entity_poly.pdbx_seq_one_letter_code
_entity_poly.pdbx_strand_id
1 'polypeptide(L)'
;MLRARVGSVVESNRFQMFIVGVIVVNAITLGAETSTVLSAMFGPMLTVIDHLALAIFTVELAGRLYASGWKFFKDPWNVFDFVIVAIALIPAAGPLSVLRSLRILRALRLVAMVPSMRRVVTALVRSIPGLVSLSGLLLLLLYVGGVIASNLFGDTGDPRFTGLGPTLLTLFQITTGDGWSDVMRDLMEQKPLAWIFFLIYLMVGSFTMLNLFIAVVCSAMQEEITLPAPRAAVHDDLLLQEVRALRDEVRAMRSAA
;
A
#
# COMPACT_ATOMS: atom_id res chain seq x y z
N MET A 1 -9.28 30.52 -20.50
CA MET A 1 -8.98 31.32 -19.28
C MET A 1 -9.57 30.70 -17.99
N LEU A 2 -10.84 30.29 -17.93
CA LEU A 2 -11.46 29.70 -16.72
C LEU A 2 -10.76 28.42 -16.21
N ARG A 3 -10.42 27.47 -17.09
CA ARG A 3 -9.70 26.23 -16.72
C ARG A 3 -8.36 26.49 -16.02
N ALA A 4 -7.59 27.46 -16.51
CA ALA A 4 -6.31 27.80 -15.91
C ALA A 4 -6.47 28.45 -14.53
N ARG A 5 -7.50 29.29 -14.35
CA ARG A 5 -7.82 29.89 -13.03
C ARG A 5 -8.28 28.85 -12.02
N VAL A 6 -9.16 27.94 -12.42
CA VAL A 6 -9.59 26.83 -11.53
C VAL A 6 -8.39 25.96 -11.15
N GLY A 7 -7.53 25.60 -12.10
CA GLY A 7 -6.30 24.84 -11.84
C GLY A 7 -5.38 25.55 -10.83
N SER A 8 -5.13 26.86 -11.02
CA SER A 8 -4.25 27.60 -10.11
C SER A 8 -4.81 27.74 -8.69
N VAL A 9 -6.13 27.77 -8.52
CA VAL A 9 -6.75 27.79 -7.18
C VAL A 9 -6.62 26.44 -6.51
N VAL A 10 -6.97 25.35 -7.22
CA VAL A 10 -6.98 23.99 -6.68
C VAL A 10 -5.54 23.49 -6.39
N GLU A 11 -4.55 23.94 -7.16
CA GLU A 11 -3.14 23.62 -6.94
C GLU A 11 -2.44 24.55 -5.94
N SER A 12 -3.12 25.61 -5.46
CA SER A 12 -2.52 26.53 -4.50
C SER A 12 -2.26 25.83 -3.16
N ASN A 13 -1.08 26.12 -2.57
CA ASN A 13 -0.66 25.52 -1.29
C ASN A 13 -1.67 25.79 -0.14
N ARG A 14 -2.28 26.98 -0.15
CA ARG A 14 -3.29 27.37 0.87
C ARG A 14 -4.55 26.50 0.74
N PHE A 15 -5.02 26.28 -0.48
CA PHE A 15 -6.21 25.45 -0.73
C PHE A 15 -5.94 23.99 -0.39
N GLN A 16 -4.77 23.46 -0.76
CA GLN A 16 -4.38 22.09 -0.41
C GLN A 16 -4.27 21.91 1.12
N MET A 17 -3.70 22.88 1.83
CA MET A 17 -3.64 22.84 3.30
C MET A 17 -5.05 22.87 3.93
N PHE A 18 -5.97 23.65 3.38
CA PHE A 18 -7.37 23.65 3.80
C PHE A 18 -8.01 22.26 3.61
N ILE A 19 -7.85 21.65 2.42
CA ILE A 19 -8.37 20.30 2.15
C ILE A 19 -7.77 19.26 3.11
N VAL A 20 -6.47 19.31 3.39
CA VAL A 20 -5.83 18.46 4.40
C VAL A 20 -6.50 18.65 5.77
N GLY A 21 -6.78 19.87 6.18
CA GLY A 21 -7.51 20.15 7.42
C GLY A 21 -8.91 19.51 7.44
N VAL A 22 -9.65 19.63 6.34
CA VAL A 22 -10.98 19.00 6.20
C VAL A 22 -10.88 17.47 6.28
N ILE A 23 -9.86 16.85 5.65
CA ILE A 23 -9.63 15.39 5.73
C ILE A 23 -9.38 14.97 7.18
N VAL A 24 -8.53 15.69 7.91
CA VAL A 24 -8.21 15.38 9.30
C VAL A 24 -9.45 15.51 10.19
N VAL A 25 -10.20 16.59 10.06
CA VAL A 25 -11.46 16.76 10.82
C VAL A 25 -12.44 15.64 10.50
N ASN A 26 -12.61 15.30 9.22
CA ASN A 26 -13.51 14.21 8.81
C ASN A 26 -13.04 12.84 9.31
N ALA A 27 -11.73 12.58 9.34
CA ALA A 27 -11.19 11.33 9.92
C ALA A 27 -11.48 11.23 11.43
N ILE A 28 -11.36 12.34 12.17
CA ILE A 28 -11.70 12.41 13.59
C ILE A 28 -13.20 12.20 13.81
N THR A 29 -14.07 12.81 12.98
CA THR A 29 -15.53 12.63 13.10
C THR A 29 -15.94 11.18 12.82
N LEU A 30 -15.39 10.54 11.80
CA LEU A 30 -15.65 9.12 11.52
C LEU A 30 -15.17 8.21 12.66
N GLY A 31 -14.03 8.53 13.28
CA GLY A 31 -13.58 7.84 14.48
C GLY A 31 -14.53 8.04 15.68
N ALA A 32 -15.03 9.27 15.87
CA ALA A 32 -15.98 9.57 16.94
C ALA A 32 -17.34 8.87 16.75
N GLU A 33 -17.79 8.67 15.51
CA GLU A 33 -19.01 7.91 15.18
C GLU A 33 -18.95 6.45 15.63
N THR A 34 -17.77 5.86 15.79
CA THR A 34 -17.62 4.48 16.29
C THR A 34 -17.88 4.35 17.78
N SER A 35 -17.78 5.45 18.53
CA SER A 35 -18.09 5.49 19.96
C SER A 35 -19.60 5.62 20.17
N THR A 36 -20.21 4.65 20.86
CA THR A 36 -21.65 4.68 21.20
C THR A 36 -22.04 5.92 22.02
N VAL A 37 -21.15 6.37 22.91
CA VAL A 37 -21.37 7.55 23.76
C VAL A 37 -21.35 8.84 22.95
N LEU A 38 -20.30 9.02 22.11
CA LEU A 38 -20.16 10.24 21.30
C LEU A 38 -21.23 10.31 20.21
N SER A 39 -21.57 9.17 19.61
CA SER A 39 -22.62 9.08 18.60
C SER A 39 -24.00 9.39 19.21
N ALA A 40 -24.28 8.99 20.44
CA ALA A 40 -25.53 9.33 21.13
C ALA A 40 -25.62 10.82 21.47
N MET A 41 -24.51 11.47 21.86
CA MET A 41 -24.51 12.89 22.24
C MET A 41 -24.45 13.84 21.05
N PHE A 42 -23.65 13.52 20.03
CA PHE A 42 -23.30 14.42 18.93
C PHE A 42 -23.62 13.86 17.54
N GLY A 43 -24.35 12.74 17.44
CA GLY A 43 -24.60 12.04 16.17
C GLY A 43 -25.10 12.95 15.03
N PRO A 44 -26.14 13.80 15.24
CA PRO A 44 -26.58 14.71 14.18
C PRO A 44 -25.50 15.70 13.72
N MET A 45 -24.68 16.20 14.63
CA MET A 45 -23.58 17.11 14.30
C MET A 45 -22.47 16.40 13.53
N LEU A 46 -22.08 15.19 13.95
CA LEU A 46 -21.06 14.37 13.26
C LEU A 46 -21.50 14.07 11.83
N THR A 47 -22.76 13.70 11.64
CA THR A 47 -23.36 13.45 10.31
C THR A 47 -23.33 14.69 9.42
N VAL A 48 -23.64 15.87 9.96
CA VAL A 48 -23.58 17.13 9.20
C VAL A 48 -22.15 17.43 8.76
N ILE A 49 -21.17 17.29 9.65
CA ILE A 49 -19.75 17.51 9.34
C ILE A 49 -19.30 16.54 8.24
N ASP A 50 -19.70 15.26 8.33
CA ASP A 50 -19.38 14.24 7.33
C ASP A 50 -19.92 14.59 5.93
N HIS A 51 -21.19 15.00 5.84
CA HIS A 51 -21.79 15.41 4.57
C HIS A 51 -21.14 16.69 4.01
N LEU A 52 -20.78 17.62 4.87
CA LEU A 52 -20.13 18.87 4.46
C LEU A 52 -18.73 18.59 3.92
N ALA A 53 -17.97 17.71 4.58
CA ALA A 53 -16.66 17.26 4.11
C ALA A 53 -16.78 16.56 2.75
N LEU A 54 -17.77 15.66 2.59
CA LEU A 54 -18.01 14.96 1.32
C LEU A 54 -18.37 15.94 0.18
N ALA A 55 -19.19 16.95 0.46
CA ALA A 55 -19.53 17.99 -0.52
C ALA A 55 -18.27 18.78 -0.94
N ILE A 56 -17.43 19.20 0.02
CA ILE A 56 -16.18 19.88 -0.26
C ILE A 56 -15.26 19.02 -1.13
N PHE A 57 -15.11 17.74 -0.81
CA PHE A 57 -14.29 16.81 -1.58
C PHE A 57 -14.82 16.60 -2.99
N THR A 58 -16.13 16.51 -3.16
CA THR A 58 -16.76 16.35 -4.47
C THR A 58 -16.52 17.58 -5.36
N VAL A 59 -16.68 18.78 -4.79
CA VAL A 59 -16.44 20.04 -5.51
C VAL A 59 -14.95 20.19 -5.87
N GLU A 60 -14.05 19.87 -4.96
CA GLU A 60 -12.60 19.90 -5.19
C GLU A 60 -12.21 18.93 -6.32
N LEU A 61 -12.69 17.69 -6.26
CA LEU A 61 -12.42 16.68 -7.27
C LEU A 61 -12.99 17.06 -8.64
N ALA A 62 -14.21 17.58 -8.69
CA ALA A 62 -14.81 18.11 -9.91
C ALA A 62 -13.99 19.27 -10.49
N GLY A 63 -13.48 20.16 -9.64
CA GLY A 63 -12.58 21.24 -10.03
C GLY A 63 -11.27 20.74 -10.65
N ARG A 64 -10.64 19.73 -10.04
CA ARG A 64 -9.43 19.07 -10.60
C ARG A 64 -9.72 18.39 -11.93
N LEU A 65 -10.82 17.65 -12.00
CA LEU A 65 -11.23 16.96 -13.23
C LEU A 65 -11.50 17.95 -14.37
N TYR A 66 -12.19 19.06 -14.07
CA TYR A 66 -12.45 20.12 -15.04
C TYR A 66 -11.16 20.80 -15.52
N ALA A 67 -10.22 21.09 -14.62
CA ALA A 67 -8.95 21.74 -14.94
C ALA A 67 -8.03 20.84 -15.78
N SER A 68 -7.86 19.58 -15.38
CA SER A 68 -6.91 18.63 -15.98
C SER A 68 -7.50 17.81 -17.15
N GLY A 69 -8.85 17.67 -17.23
CA GLY A 69 -9.52 16.85 -18.23
C GLY A 69 -9.01 15.39 -18.23
N TRP A 70 -8.80 14.81 -19.41
CA TRP A 70 -8.32 13.42 -19.53
C TRP A 70 -6.92 13.18 -18.94
N LYS A 71 -6.10 14.23 -18.77
CA LYS A 71 -4.80 14.12 -18.12
C LYS A 71 -4.91 13.76 -16.65
N PHE A 72 -6.05 14.02 -16.02
CA PHE A 72 -6.35 13.64 -14.64
C PHE A 72 -6.14 12.14 -14.39
N PHE A 73 -6.62 11.28 -15.28
CA PHE A 73 -6.54 9.82 -15.17
C PHE A 73 -5.15 9.25 -15.48
N LYS A 74 -4.20 10.07 -15.94
CA LYS A 74 -2.82 9.64 -16.14
C LYS A 74 -1.99 9.60 -14.84
N ASP A 75 -2.40 10.35 -13.82
CA ASP A 75 -1.76 10.32 -12.51
C ASP A 75 -2.46 9.29 -11.61
N PRO A 76 -1.77 8.21 -11.18
CA PRO A 76 -2.34 7.19 -10.30
C PRO A 76 -2.93 7.76 -9.00
N TRP A 77 -2.37 8.85 -8.46
CA TRP A 77 -2.84 9.48 -7.23
C TRP A 77 -4.18 10.20 -7.42
N ASN A 78 -4.39 10.78 -8.59
CA ASN A 78 -5.68 11.39 -8.92
C ASN A 78 -6.75 10.32 -9.11
N VAL A 79 -6.40 9.19 -9.72
CA VAL A 79 -7.31 8.03 -9.87
C VAL A 79 -7.66 7.46 -8.49
N PHE A 80 -6.67 7.30 -7.61
CA PHE A 80 -6.89 6.85 -6.24
C PHE A 80 -7.86 7.76 -5.49
N ASP A 81 -7.67 9.08 -5.57
CA ASP A 81 -8.54 10.07 -4.96
C ASP A 81 -9.96 10.02 -5.52
N PHE A 82 -10.09 9.88 -6.84
CA PHE A 82 -11.37 9.72 -7.53
C PHE A 82 -12.13 8.49 -7.06
N VAL A 83 -11.46 7.34 -6.99
CA VAL A 83 -12.08 6.06 -6.55
C VAL A 83 -12.61 6.17 -5.12
N ILE A 84 -11.83 6.75 -4.21
CA ILE A 84 -12.25 6.92 -2.81
C ILE A 84 -13.50 7.81 -2.69
N VAL A 85 -13.53 8.94 -3.40
CA VAL A 85 -14.71 9.83 -3.38
C VAL A 85 -15.91 9.18 -4.05
N ALA A 86 -15.70 8.47 -5.17
CA ALA A 86 -16.76 7.75 -5.87
C ALA A 86 -17.41 6.69 -4.96
N ILE A 87 -16.61 5.88 -4.25
CA ILE A 87 -17.12 4.90 -3.27
C ILE A 87 -17.94 5.60 -2.17
N ALA A 88 -17.47 6.75 -1.70
CA ALA A 88 -18.18 7.51 -0.65
C ALA A 88 -19.50 8.11 -1.10
N LEU A 89 -19.69 8.34 -2.40
CA LEU A 89 -20.93 8.88 -2.99
C LEU A 89 -21.97 7.79 -3.25
N ILE A 90 -21.60 6.50 -3.30
CA ILE A 90 -22.55 5.41 -3.54
C ILE A 90 -23.49 5.28 -2.33
N PRO A 91 -24.82 5.31 -2.55
CA PRO A 91 -25.77 5.08 -1.48
C PRO A 91 -25.63 3.67 -0.91
N ALA A 92 -25.29 3.55 0.39
CA ALA A 92 -25.12 2.27 1.06
C ALA A 92 -26.48 1.69 1.48
N ALA A 93 -27.24 1.15 0.52
CA ALA A 93 -28.55 0.55 0.75
C ALA A 93 -28.52 -0.96 0.41
N GLY A 94 -29.27 -1.75 1.17
CA GLY A 94 -29.42 -3.19 0.93
C GLY A 94 -28.08 -3.97 1.01
N PRO A 95 -27.77 -4.81 -0.01
CA PRO A 95 -26.55 -5.65 -0.01
C PRO A 95 -25.27 -4.83 -0.06
N LEU A 96 -25.33 -3.54 -0.40
CA LEU A 96 -24.19 -2.62 -0.43
C LEU A 96 -23.93 -1.95 0.93
N SER A 97 -24.53 -2.43 2.02
CA SER A 97 -24.31 -1.90 3.38
C SER A 97 -22.83 -1.91 3.79
N VAL A 98 -22.03 -2.83 3.26
CA VAL A 98 -20.57 -2.89 3.45
C VAL A 98 -19.87 -1.60 2.99
N LEU A 99 -20.39 -0.92 1.96
CA LEU A 99 -19.84 0.35 1.48
C LEU A 99 -19.93 1.46 2.55
N ARG A 100 -20.83 1.31 3.53
CA ARG A 100 -20.90 2.23 4.68
C ARG A 100 -19.60 2.16 5.51
N SER A 101 -19.06 0.97 5.73
CA SER A 101 -17.80 0.78 6.44
C SER A 101 -16.61 1.32 5.64
N LEU A 102 -16.67 1.23 4.31
CA LEU A 102 -15.62 1.74 3.42
C LEU A 102 -15.54 3.28 3.37
N ARG A 103 -16.50 4.01 3.95
CA ARG A 103 -16.43 5.47 4.06
C ARG A 103 -15.15 5.95 4.78
N ILE A 104 -14.61 5.13 5.72
CA ILE A 104 -13.37 5.43 6.42
C ILE A 104 -12.18 5.56 5.45
N LEU A 105 -12.22 4.90 4.28
CA LEU A 105 -11.15 4.97 3.28
C LEU A 105 -10.91 6.39 2.77
N ARG A 106 -11.90 7.30 2.93
CA ARG A 106 -11.70 8.72 2.56
C ARG A 106 -10.58 9.40 3.38
N ALA A 107 -10.26 8.90 4.60
CA ALA A 107 -9.11 9.35 5.36
C ALA A 107 -7.77 9.03 4.67
N LEU A 108 -7.72 7.99 3.82
CA LEU A 108 -6.54 7.64 3.02
C LEU A 108 -6.20 8.71 1.97
N ARG A 109 -7.12 9.63 1.66
CA ARG A 109 -6.82 10.81 0.84
C ARG A 109 -5.65 11.63 1.38
N LEU A 110 -5.42 11.58 2.71
CA LEU A 110 -4.28 12.22 3.34
C LEU A 110 -2.96 11.76 2.73
N VAL A 111 -2.86 10.48 2.36
CA VAL A 111 -1.68 9.90 1.70
C VAL A 111 -1.44 10.55 0.34
N ALA A 112 -2.51 10.75 -0.45
CA ALA A 112 -2.40 11.39 -1.76
C ALA A 112 -2.06 12.88 -1.67
N MET A 113 -2.47 13.57 -0.58
CA MET A 113 -2.31 15.00 -0.40
C MET A 113 -0.96 15.39 0.22
N VAL A 114 -0.41 14.53 1.10
CA VAL A 114 0.83 14.83 1.83
C VAL A 114 2.04 14.29 1.05
N PRO A 115 2.95 15.16 0.54
CA PRO A 115 4.05 14.74 -0.33
C PRO A 115 5.01 13.71 0.31
N SER A 116 5.21 13.76 1.63
CA SER A 116 6.05 12.79 2.35
C SER A 116 5.42 11.40 2.36
N MET A 117 4.12 11.30 2.65
CA MET A 117 3.37 10.04 2.63
C MET A 117 3.31 9.45 1.22
N ARG A 118 3.04 10.31 0.22
CA ARG A 118 3.01 9.92 -1.19
C ARG A 118 4.34 9.29 -1.63
N ARG A 119 5.48 9.86 -1.21
CA ARG A 119 6.82 9.29 -1.50
C ARG A 119 7.01 7.91 -0.89
N VAL A 120 6.67 7.75 0.38
CA VAL A 120 6.80 6.46 1.08
C VAL A 120 5.96 5.38 0.41
N VAL A 121 4.67 5.66 0.13
CA VAL A 121 3.78 4.69 -0.54
C VAL A 121 4.25 4.39 -1.96
N THR A 122 4.73 5.40 -2.71
CA THR A 122 5.27 5.17 -4.06
C THR A 122 6.50 4.26 -4.01
N ALA A 123 7.41 4.44 -3.05
CA ALA A 123 8.57 3.56 -2.88
C ALA A 123 8.14 2.13 -2.55
N LEU A 124 7.18 1.95 -1.62
CA LEU A 124 6.62 0.63 -1.30
C LEU A 124 6.02 -0.06 -2.52
N VAL A 125 5.20 0.65 -3.31
CA VAL A 125 4.58 0.08 -4.53
C VAL A 125 5.63 -0.29 -5.58
N ARG A 126 6.69 0.48 -5.70
CA ARG A 126 7.80 0.19 -6.62
C ARG A 126 8.60 -1.06 -6.24
N SER A 127 8.67 -1.41 -4.95
CA SER A 127 9.35 -2.63 -4.50
C SER A 127 8.56 -3.92 -4.78
N ILE A 128 7.23 -3.82 -4.99
CA ILE A 128 6.36 -5.00 -5.21
C ILE A 128 6.83 -5.90 -6.37
N PRO A 129 7.21 -5.40 -7.56
CA PRO A 129 7.62 -6.28 -8.66
C PRO A 129 8.78 -7.22 -8.31
N GLY A 130 9.74 -6.74 -7.51
CA GLY A 130 10.85 -7.58 -7.04
C GLY A 130 10.43 -8.70 -6.06
N LEU A 131 9.26 -8.54 -5.42
CA LEU A 131 8.75 -9.49 -4.43
C LEU A 131 7.82 -10.54 -5.03
N VAL A 132 7.29 -10.32 -6.25
CA VAL A 132 6.27 -11.17 -6.87
C VAL A 132 6.72 -12.63 -6.98
N SER A 133 7.98 -12.88 -7.38
CA SER A 133 8.51 -14.24 -7.53
C SER A 133 8.59 -14.99 -6.19
N LEU A 134 9.05 -14.31 -5.13
CA LEU A 134 9.14 -14.89 -3.79
C LEU A 134 7.77 -15.08 -3.16
N SER A 135 6.86 -14.13 -3.36
CA SER A 135 5.47 -14.26 -2.93
C SER A 135 4.77 -15.40 -3.65
N GLY A 136 5.05 -15.59 -4.95
CA GLY A 136 4.57 -16.73 -5.72
C GLY A 136 5.05 -18.07 -5.16
N LEU A 137 6.31 -18.16 -4.75
CA LEU A 137 6.86 -19.36 -4.09
C LEU A 137 6.18 -19.61 -2.74
N LEU A 138 5.96 -18.56 -1.94
CA LEU A 138 5.25 -18.67 -0.66
C LEU A 138 3.81 -19.15 -0.84
N LEU A 139 3.09 -18.62 -1.84
CA LEU A 139 1.74 -19.05 -2.17
C LEU A 139 1.70 -20.51 -2.65
N LEU A 140 2.69 -20.94 -3.44
CA LEU A 140 2.82 -22.33 -3.86
C LEU A 140 3.07 -23.25 -2.66
N LEU A 141 3.97 -22.88 -1.77
CA LEU A 141 4.25 -23.62 -0.53
C LEU A 141 2.98 -23.74 0.32
N LEU A 142 2.26 -22.64 0.49
CA LEU A 142 1.00 -22.61 1.24
C LEU A 142 -0.05 -23.52 0.60
N TYR A 143 -0.20 -23.49 -0.72
CA TYR A 143 -1.16 -24.33 -1.44
C TYR A 143 -0.80 -25.82 -1.32
N VAL A 144 0.45 -26.20 -1.63
CA VAL A 144 0.91 -27.60 -1.55
C VAL A 144 0.81 -28.10 -0.11
N GLY A 145 1.28 -27.32 0.86
CA GLY A 145 1.15 -27.63 2.28
C GLY A 145 -0.32 -27.77 2.70
N GLY A 146 -1.18 -26.90 2.19
CA GLY A 146 -2.62 -26.94 2.44
C GLY A 146 -3.30 -28.22 1.94
N VAL A 147 -2.96 -28.63 0.72
CA VAL A 147 -3.46 -29.88 0.15
C VAL A 147 -2.97 -31.10 0.96
N ILE A 148 -1.67 -31.13 1.33
CA ILE A 148 -1.12 -32.22 2.14
C ILE A 148 -1.79 -32.24 3.52
N ALA A 149 -1.89 -31.11 4.21
CA ALA A 149 -2.47 -31.03 5.55
C ALA A 149 -3.96 -31.39 5.55
N SER A 150 -4.74 -30.94 4.56
CA SER A 150 -6.15 -31.29 4.41
C SER A 150 -6.33 -32.80 4.20
N ASN A 151 -5.43 -33.48 3.47
CA ASN A 151 -5.48 -34.93 3.29
C ASN A 151 -5.02 -35.70 4.53
N LEU A 152 -4.02 -35.19 5.27
CA LEU A 152 -3.51 -35.88 6.46
C LEU A 152 -4.40 -35.72 7.69
N PHE A 153 -5.04 -34.56 7.84
CA PHE A 153 -5.74 -34.16 9.05
C PHE A 153 -7.25 -33.94 8.86
N GLY A 154 -7.75 -34.00 7.63
CA GLY A 154 -9.18 -33.77 7.35
C GLY A 154 -10.14 -34.74 8.00
N ASP A 155 -9.68 -35.96 8.37
CA ASP A 155 -10.40 -36.99 9.06
C ASP A 155 -10.45 -36.85 10.60
N THR A 156 -9.69 -35.90 11.16
CA THR A 156 -9.61 -35.69 12.61
C THR A 156 -10.84 -35.00 13.20
N GLY A 157 -11.71 -34.43 12.38
CA GLY A 157 -12.84 -33.61 12.85
C GLY A 157 -12.47 -32.22 13.34
N ASP A 158 -11.20 -31.84 13.28
CA ASP A 158 -10.74 -30.50 13.63
C ASP A 158 -11.24 -29.47 12.58
N PRO A 159 -12.01 -28.44 13.01
CA PRO A 159 -12.56 -27.44 12.09
C PRO A 159 -11.50 -26.73 11.22
N ARG A 160 -10.26 -26.67 11.69
CA ARG A 160 -9.13 -26.04 11.01
C ARG A 160 -8.71 -26.80 9.73
N PHE A 161 -9.06 -28.11 9.61
CA PHE A 161 -8.63 -28.99 8.53
C PHE A 161 -9.78 -29.63 7.76
N THR A 162 -11.03 -29.20 7.99
CA THR A 162 -12.24 -29.76 7.33
C THR A 162 -12.34 -29.47 5.84
N GLY A 163 -11.40 -28.72 5.26
CA GLY A 163 -11.34 -28.40 3.84
C GLY A 163 -10.20 -27.45 3.53
N LEU A 164 -9.95 -27.22 2.23
CA LEU A 164 -8.79 -26.45 1.79
C LEU A 164 -8.78 -25.01 2.32
N GLY A 165 -9.94 -24.33 2.37
CA GLY A 165 -10.02 -22.94 2.82
C GLY A 165 -9.56 -22.74 4.28
N PRO A 166 -10.21 -23.42 5.27
CA PRO A 166 -9.75 -23.36 6.67
C PRO A 166 -8.31 -23.80 6.84
N THR A 167 -7.87 -24.86 6.13
CA THR A 167 -6.49 -25.35 6.18
C THR A 167 -5.49 -24.30 5.70
N LEU A 168 -5.76 -23.63 4.57
CA LEU A 168 -4.90 -22.57 4.05
C LEU A 168 -4.78 -21.39 5.04
N LEU A 169 -5.90 -21.01 5.68
CA LEU A 169 -5.88 -19.96 6.70
C LEU A 169 -5.02 -20.35 7.90
N THR A 170 -5.16 -21.58 8.38
CA THR A 170 -4.37 -22.11 9.49
C THR A 170 -2.89 -22.19 9.14
N LEU A 171 -2.54 -22.68 7.96
CA LEU A 171 -1.15 -22.75 7.52
C LEU A 171 -0.54 -21.36 7.25
N PHE A 172 -1.34 -20.40 6.75
CA PHE A 172 -0.90 -19.02 6.65
C PHE A 172 -0.55 -18.43 8.03
N GLN A 173 -1.41 -18.65 9.03
CA GLN A 173 -1.18 -18.27 10.41
C GLN A 173 0.10 -18.90 10.97
N ILE A 174 0.30 -20.22 10.76
CA ILE A 174 1.54 -20.93 11.15
C ILE A 174 2.78 -20.38 10.45
N THR A 175 2.67 -19.99 9.18
CA THR A 175 3.80 -19.39 8.42
C THR A 175 4.25 -18.07 9.04
N THR A 176 3.36 -17.30 9.67
CA THR A 176 3.70 -16.09 10.42
C THR A 176 4.28 -16.37 11.82
N GLY A 177 4.39 -17.64 12.20
CA GLY A 177 4.91 -18.09 13.49
C GLY A 177 3.87 -18.13 14.62
N ASP A 178 2.59 -17.90 14.30
CA ASP A 178 1.53 -17.83 15.30
C ASP A 178 0.83 -19.18 15.51
N GLY A 179 0.62 -19.55 16.78
CA GLY A 179 -0.21 -20.68 17.22
C GLY A 179 0.20 -22.08 16.76
N TRP A 180 1.34 -22.23 16.08
CA TRP A 180 1.75 -23.50 15.47
C TRP A 180 1.90 -24.65 16.49
N SER A 181 2.39 -24.35 17.69
CA SER A 181 2.64 -25.36 18.73
C SER A 181 1.35 -25.95 19.28
N ASP A 182 0.32 -25.12 19.42
CA ASP A 182 -0.99 -25.54 19.96
C ASP A 182 -1.74 -26.36 18.91
N VAL A 183 -1.78 -25.88 17.66
CA VAL A 183 -2.34 -26.65 16.54
C VAL A 183 -1.69 -28.02 16.41
N MET A 184 -0.35 -28.08 16.50
CA MET A 184 0.39 -29.32 16.43
C MET A 184 0.05 -30.27 17.60
N ARG A 185 0.01 -29.77 18.83
CA ARG A 185 -0.28 -30.59 20.03
C ARG A 185 -1.69 -31.14 19.99
N ASP A 186 -2.68 -30.32 19.64
CA ASP A 186 -4.08 -30.75 19.51
C ASP A 186 -4.20 -31.93 18.51
N LEU A 187 -3.54 -31.81 17.35
CA LEU A 187 -3.57 -32.87 16.34
C LEU A 187 -2.78 -34.13 16.76
N MET A 188 -1.71 -33.98 17.56
CA MET A 188 -0.94 -35.13 18.05
C MET A 188 -1.75 -36.07 18.97
N GLU A 189 -2.84 -35.62 19.58
CA GLU A 189 -3.74 -36.45 20.35
C GLU A 189 -4.36 -37.57 19.48
N GLN A 190 -4.64 -37.29 18.20
CA GLN A 190 -5.24 -38.25 17.26
C GLN A 190 -4.23 -38.77 16.24
N LYS A 191 -3.27 -37.99 15.84
CA LYS A 191 -2.22 -38.26 14.85
C LYS A 191 -0.83 -38.03 15.46
N PRO A 192 -0.26 -38.98 16.19
CA PRO A 192 1.02 -38.78 16.93
C PRO A 192 2.20 -38.32 16.08
N LEU A 193 2.19 -38.58 14.77
CA LEU A 193 3.24 -38.15 13.84
C LEU A 193 3.00 -36.76 13.21
N ALA A 194 1.94 -36.03 13.61
CA ALA A 194 1.63 -34.71 13.08
C ALA A 194 2.80 -33.73 13.22
N TRP A 195 3.58 -33.83 14.29
CA TRP A 195 4.74 -32.96 14.53
C TRP A 195 5.76 -32.96 13.38
N ILE A 196 5.92 -34.07 12.66
CA ILE A 196 6.85 -34.16 11.52
C ILE A 196 6.42 -33.18 10.42
N PHE A 197 5.12 -33.20 10.07
CA PHE A 197 4.57 -32.30 9.07
C PHE A 197 4.77 -30.83 9.49
N PHE A 198 4.38 -30.48 10.72
CA PHE A 198 4.46 -29.11 11.20
C PHE A 198 5.92 -28.61 11.30
N LEU A 199 6.83 -29.48 11.74
CA LEU A 199 8.26 -29.10 11.81
C LEU A 199 8.83 -28.83 10.41
N ILE A 200 8.57 -29.71 9.45
CA ILE A 200 9.04 -29.53 8.06
C ILE A 200 8.40 -28.28 7.47
N TYR A 201 7.09 -28.12 7.62
CA TYR A 201 6.36 -26.97 7.10
C TYR A 201 6.87 -25.65 7.69
N LEU A 202 7.08 -25.60 9.01
CA LEU A 202 7.61 -24.43 9.70
C LEU A 202 9.03 -24.09 9.24
N MET A 203 9.91 -25.10 9.12
CA MET A 203 11.28 -24.89 8.64
C MET A 203 11.32 -24.30 7.24
N VAL A 204 10.54 -24.87 6.30
CA VAL A 204 10.50 -24.39 4.92
C VAL A 204 9.80 -23.03 4.84
N GLY A 205 8.70 -22.85 5.56
CA GLY A 205 7.95 -21.59 5.63
C GLY A 205 8.75 -20.44 6.21
N SER A 206 9.40 -20.67 7.35
CA SER A 206 10.26 -19.67 8.00
C SER A 206 11.46 -19.28 7.13
N PHE A 207 12.09 -20.26 6.47
CA PHE A 207 13.18 -19.97 5.55
C PHE A 207 12.72 -19.13 4.35
N THR A 208 11.55 -19.46 3.79
CA THR A 208 10.95 -18.71 2.68
C THR A 208 10.59 -17.28 3.11
N MET A 209 10.02 -17.13 4.30
CA MET A 209 9.65 -15.82 4.86
C MET A 209 10.89 -14.96 5.16
N LEU A 210 11.97 -15.56 5.69
CA LEU A 210 13.23 -14.87 5.92
C LEU A 210 13.85 -14.38 4.61
N ASN A 211 13.85 -15.22 3.56
CA ASN A 211 14.34 -14.84 2.25
C ASN A 211 13.51 -13.71 1.63
N LEU A 212 12.19 -13.72 1.82
CA LEU A 212 11.32 -12.62 1.40
C LEU A 212 11.69 -11.33 2.12
N PHE A 213 11.90 -11.38 3.44
CA PHE A 213 12.32 -10.23 4.23
C PHE A 213 13.66 -9.66 3.77
N ILE A 214 14.67 -10.52 3.57
CA ILE A 214 15.99 -10.12 3.08
C ILE A 214 15.86 -9.47 1.70
N ALA A 215 15.05 -10.03 0.79
CA ALA A 215 14.82 -9.46 -0.54
C ALA A 215 14.20 -8.06 -0.48
N VAL A 216 13.25 -7.83 0.43
CA VAL A 216 12.66 -6.50 0.68
C VAL A 216 13.73 -5.50 1.12
N VAL A 217 14.54 -5.89 2.12
CA VAL A 217 15.61 -5.03 2.67
C VAL A 217 16.64 -4.71 1.59
N CYS A 218 17.13 -5.73 0.86
CA CYS A 218 18.08 -5.53 -0.23
C CYS A 218 17.53 -4.64 -1.34
N SER A 219 16.26 -4.82 -1.72
CA SER A 219 15.61 -4.00 -2.74
C SER A 219 15.52 -2.53 -2.31
N ALA A 220 15.17 -2.29 -1.04
CA ALA A 220 15.13 -0.94 -0.48
C ALA A 220 16.52 -0.27 -0.44
N MET A 221 17.57 -1.03 -0.09
CA MET A 221 18.95 -0.53 -0.06
C MET A 221 19.50 -0.23 -1.47
N GLN A 222 19.15 -1.05 -2.47
CA GLN A 222 19.60 -0.84 -3.86
C GLN A 222 19.02 0.45 -4.46
N GLU A 223 17.79 0.81 -4.12
CA GLU A 223 17.17 2.05 -4.59
C GLU A 223 17.93 3.29 -4.05
N GLU A 224 18.47 3.22 -2.83
CA GLU A 224 19.24 4.30 -2.22
C GLU A 224 20.64 4.47 -2.85
N ILE A 225 21.25 3.36 -3.28
CA ILE A 225 22.56 3.36 -3.95
C ILE A 225 22.45 3.82 -5.42
N THR A 226 21.32 3.56 -6.08
CA THR A 226 21.13 3.86 -7.52
C THR A 226 20.67 5.30 -7.76
N LEU A 227 20.25 6.04 -6.74
CA LEU A 227 20.05 7.49 -6.83
C LEU A 227 21.43 8.16 -6.87
N PRO A 228 21.87 8.71 -8.03
CA PRO A 228 23.11 9.46 -8.04
C PRO A 228 22.97 10.60 -7.04
N ALA A 229 23.86 10.65 -6.04
CA ALA A 229 23.89 11.75 -5.12
C ALA A 229 23.93 13.05 -5.96
N PRO A 230 23.13 14.08 -5.68
CA PRO A 230 23.11 15.31 -6.47
C PRO A 230 24.51 15.91 -6.67
N ARG A 231 25.44 15.61 -5.76
CA ARG A 231 26.85 15.98 -5.85
C ARG A 231 27.65 15.17 -6.87
N ALA A 232 27.32 13.90 -7.11
CA ALA A 232 28.00 13.06 -8.08
C ALA A 232 27.66 13.49 -9.51
N ALA A 233 26.41 13.79 -9.81
CA ALA A 233 26.00 14.29 -11.13
C ALA A 233 26.65 15.64 -11.49
N VAL A 234 26.75 16.56 -10.52
CA VAL A 234 27.44 17.85 -10.72
C VAL A 234 28.94 17.64 -10.90
N HIS A 235 29.55 16.69 -10.18
CA HIS A 235 30.97 16.39 -10.29
C HIS A 235 31.31 15.73 -11.63
N ASP A 236 30.47 14.82 -12.11
CA ASP A 236 30.61 14.16 -13.42
C ASP A 236 30.49 15.19 -14.57
N ASP A 237 29.55 16.14 -14.49
CA ASP A 237 29.43 17.22 -15.48
C ASP A 237 30.65 18.12 -15.50
N LEU A 238 31.22 18.47 -14.34
CA LEU A 238 32.45 19.26 -14.24
C LEU A 238 33.64 18.50 -14.82
N LEU A 239 33.82 17.21 -14.49
CA LEU A 239 34.85 16.36 -15.06
C LEU A 239 34.75 16.22 -16.58
N LEU A 240 33.54 16.09 -17.11
CA LEU A 240 33.30 16.03 -18.55
C LEU A 240 33.63 17.34 -19.25
N GLN A 241 33.40 18.51 -18.61
CA GLN A 241 33.79 19.81 -19.14
C GLN A 241 35.32 19.96 -19.17
N GLU A 242 35.99 19.55 -18.10
CA GLU A 242 37.44 19.63 -17.99
C GLU A 242 38.15 18.71 -18.99
N VAL A 243 37.68 17.49 -19.17
CA VAL A 243 38.16 16.54 -20.20
C VAL A 243 37.96 17.09 -21.61
N ARG A 244 36.84 17.76 -21.88
CA ARG A 244 36.60 18.40 -23.19
C ARG A 244 37.57 19.56 -23.41
N ALA A 245 37.78 20.41 -22.44
CA ALA A 245 38.73 21.51 -22.52
C ALA A 245 40.18 21.04 -22.79
N LEU A 246 40.66 20.05 -22.01
CA LEU A 246 41.96 19.43 -22.21
C LEU A 246 42.11 18.81 -23.61
N ARG A 247 41.07 18.15 -24.12
CA ARG A 247 41.08 17.57 -25.46
C ARG A 247 41.18 18.62 -26.55
N ASP A 248 40.56 19.75 -26.39
CA ASP A 248 40.62 20.87 -27.35
C ASP A 248 41.97 21.56 -27.31
N GLU A 249 42.59 21.67 -26.14
CA GLU A 249 43.94 22.20 -25.96
C GLU A 249 45.00 21.29 -26.61
N VAL A 250 44.89 19.97 -26.41
CA VAL A 250 45.77 19.00 -27.07
C VAL A 250 45.58 19.01 -28.58
N ARG A 251 44.38 19.22 -29.09
CA ARG A 251 44.16 19.38 -30.53
C ARG A 251 44.78 20.63 -31.08
N ALA A 252 44.68 21.75 -30.37
CA ALA A 252 45.29 23.04 -30.76
C ALA A 252 46.81 22.92 -30.80
N MET A 253 47.46 22.30 -29.81
CA MET A 253 48.90 22.06 -29.80
C MET A 253 49.34 21.15 -30.94
N ARG A 254 48.55 20.13 -31.29
CA ARG A 254 48.87 19.21 -32.39
C ARG A 254 48.70 19.82 -33.79
N SER A 255 47.91 20.86 -33.93
CA SER A 255 47.71 21.60 -35.18
C SER A 255 48.73 22.74 -35.38
N ALA A 256 49.46 23.10 -34.30
CA ALA A 256 50.51 24.15 -34.28
C ALA A 256 51.93 23.56 -34.44
N ALA A 257 52.08 22.23 -34.36
CA ALA A 257 53.32 21.50 -34.61
C ALA A 257 53.33 20.87 -36.00
#